data_489cd5e5bac86727aed73b62ca734747
#
_entry.id   489cd5e5bac86727aed73b62ca734747
#
_cell.length_a   1.000
_cell.length_b   1.000
_cell.length_c   1.000
_cell.angle_alpha   90.00
_cell.angle_beta   90.00
_cell.angle_gamma   90.00
#
_symmetry.space_group_name_H-M   'P 1'
#
loop_
_entity.id
_entity.type
_entity.pdbx_description
1 polymer ?
#
loop_
_entity_poly.entity_id
_entity_poly.type
_entity_poly.pdbx_seq_one_letter_code
_entity_poly.pdbx_strand_id
1 'polypeptide(L)'
;MKRAFIKPTLAAALAAVFAASCGTTGPTITSTPIENIDQQPLKTSDLNEDQLKAWAGSDLVTDTIPGMSVQKAYDEIIKDFQGKTVIVGVVDSGVDIEHEDLKNVIWTNEDEIPGNGIDDDKNGYVDDIHGWNFLGNTIEENLEYVRILKNLKPKYDGKDASDIAEANKEEFALYEKAKKEYDEEFNETSRKVNYYNQLSQQITSAKTAVSEKLGKEDFTKAELMAMEAEETSLQQQKGLLLNIMNNGGEDLDEVNSQIQNAANYYQGRLDANLNLEFEGRKTGDNPDDLTDTNYGNNDVDGPDPEKADAKHGTHVAGIIAAERNNGIGMNGVARNIKIMAVRAVPDGDEYDKDIALGIKYAVDNGAKVINTSFGKYYSTHPEWVIDAIKYAAKKDVLIVNAAGNDALDMDATRIYPNDQTPDNNEEIADNFLTVGASNFDYGSDLVARFSNYGQTNVDVFAPGTKIWSTTPNDEYEFLQGTSMASPAVAGVAAMIRSLYPKLSAAEVKDILMKSGLASPQEVMVGGNSDDIRPFAELSVSGRMVNMYNALIMASKM
;
A
#
# COMPACT_ATOMS: atom_id res chain seq x y z
N MET A 1 46.08 -62.08 -62.86
CA MET A 1 44.62 -62.00 -62.57
C MET A 1 44.38 -62.37 -61.12
N LYS A 2 44.26 -61.41 -60.22
CA LYS A 2 43.74 -61.64 -58.90
C LYS A 2 42.95 -60.35 -58.51
N ARG A 3 41.66 -60.47 -58.44
CA ARG A 3 40.73 -59.38 -57.99
C ARG A 3 40.79 -59.27 -56.47
N ALA A 4 41.12 -58.06 -55.96
CA ALA A 4 41.03 -57.74 -54.56
C ALA A 4 39.60 -57.23 -54.23
N PHE A 5 38.98 -57.87 -53.26
CA PHE A 5 37.69 -57.45 -52.69
C PHE A 5 37.97 -56.39 -51.60
N ILE A 6 37.41 -55.20 -51.79
CA ILE A 6 37.33 -54.15 -50.77
C ILE A 6 36.02 -54.31 -50.03
N LYS A 7 36.10 -54.55 -48.72
CA LYS A 7 34.90 -54.51 -47.81
C LYS A 7 34.57 -53.09 -47.47
N PRO A 8 33.34 -52.65 -47.50
CA PRO A 8 32.95 -51.35 -46.94
C PRO A 8 32.75 -51.45 -45.41
N THR A 9 33.53 -50.69 -44.68
CA THR A 9 33.34 -50.44 -43.25
C THR A 9 32.13 -49.51 -43.08
N LEU A 10 31.13 -49.98 -42.38
CA LEU A 10 29.94 -49.24 -42.00
C LEU A 10 30.32 -48.34 -40.82
N ALA A 11 30.45 -47.02 -41.04
CA ALA A 11 30.55 -46.03 -39.97
C ALA A 11 29.15 -45.70 -39.47
N ALA A 12 28.78 -46.21 -38.28
CA ALA A 12 27.58 -45.80 -37.57
C ALA A 12 27.79 -44.41 -36.95
N ALA A 13 27.25 -43.39 -37.58
CA ALA A 13 27.14 -42.05 -36.98
C ALA A 13 26.03 -42.05 -35.93
N LEU A 14 26.37 -42.02 -34.65
CA LEU A 14 25.45 -41.75 -33.55
C LEU A 14 25.07 -40.28 -33.61
N ALA A 15 23.91 -39.96 -34.17
CA ALA A 15 23.33 -38.65 -34.04
C ALA A 15 22.72 -38.54 -32.64
N ALA A 16 23.44 -37.91 -31.72
CA ALA A 16 22.86 -37.46 -30.44
C ALA A 16 21.90 -36.32 -30.74
N VAL A 17 20.61 -36.62 -30.73
CA VAL A 17 19.55 -35.61 -30.72
C VAL A 17 19.57 -34.97 -29.32
N PHE A 18 20.22 -33.83 -29.20
CA PHE A 18 19.98 -32.94 -28.08
C PHE A 18 18.55 -32.36 -28.27
N ALA A 19 17.58 -32.95 -27.60
CA ALA A 19 16.33 -32.28 -27.36
C ALA A 19 16.64 -31.09 -26.44
N ALA A 20 16.82 -29.91 -27.03
CA ALA A 20 16.80 -28.67 -26.30
C ALA A 20 15.39 -28.50 -25.74
N SER A 21 15.19 -28.96 -24.52
CA SER A 21 14.04 -28.57 -23.70
C SER A 21 14.21 -27.08 -23.44
N CYS A 22 13.52 -26.24 -24.20
CA CYS A 22 13.31 -24.83 -23.87
C CYS A 22 12.29 -24.76 -22.74
N GLY A 23 12.64 -25.31 -21.59
CA GLY A 23 12.02 -24.93 -20.32
C GLY A 23 12.86 -23.82 -19.74
N THR A 24 12.29 -22.63 -19.56
CA THR A 24 12.89 -21.62 -18.68
C THR A 24 12.85 -22.21 -17.27
N THR A 25 13.89 -22.95 -16.93
CA THR A 25 14.09 -23.42 -15.56
C THR A 25 14.58 -22.23 -14.77
N GLY A 26 13.85 -21.85 -13.73
CA GLY A 26 14.33 -20.92 -12.72
C GLY A 26 15.65 -21.39 -12.09
N PRO A 27 16.23 -20.64 -11.16
CA PRO A 27 17.49 -21.01 -10.52
C PRO A 27 17.37 -22.39 -9.84
N THR A 28 18.40 -23.22 -9.95
CA THR A 28 18.46 -24.48 -9.20
C THR A 28 18.70 -24.17 -7.73
N ILE A 29 17.72 -24.45 -6.88
CA ILE A 29 17.77 -24.16 -5.45
C ILE A 29 18.15 -25.41 -4.68
N THR A 30 19.24 -25.30 -3.91
CA THR A 30 19.71 -26.34 -2.97
C THR A 30 19.47 -25.95 -1.52
N SER A 31 18.99 -24.76 -1.28
CA SER A 31 18.70 -24.19 0.05
C SER A 31 17.49 -24.89 0.70
N THR A 32 17.49 -24.93 2.02
CA THR A 32 16.37 -25.44 2.82
C THR A 32 15.50 -24.29 3.34
N PRO A 33 14.18 -24.45 3.41
CA PRO A 33 13.30 -23.44 3.98
C PRO A 33 13.67 -23.09 5.43
N ILE A 34 13.41 -21.85 5.82
CA ILE A 34 13.44 -21.42 7.21
C ILE A 34 12.21 -22.02 7.89
N GLU A 35 12.45 -22.81 8.94
CA GLU A 35 11.43 -23.49 9.75
C GLU A 35 11.77 -23.32 11.22
N ASN A 36 10.82 -23.61 12.11
CA ASN A 36 11.02 -23.66 13.56
C ASN A 36 11.58 -22.37 14.17
N ILE A 37 10.90 -21.23 13.89
CA ILE A 37 11.28 -19.92 14.44
C ILE A 37 10.93 -19.75 15.93
N ASP A 38 10.31 -20.74 16.56
CA ASP A 38 9.78 -20.70 17.93
C ASP A 38 10.85 -20.46 19.01
N GLN A 39 12.11 -20.73 18.69
CA GLN A 39 13.24 -20.57 19.61
C GLN A 39 14.09 -19.33 19.33
N GLN A 40 13.64 -18.47 18.42
CA GLN A 40 14.38 -17.26 18.10
C GLN A 40 14.33 -16.27 19.27
N PRO A 41 15.47 -15.69 19.66
CA PRO A 41 15.48 -14.70 20.72
C PRO A 41 14.72 -13.44 20.26
N LEU A 42 13.93 -12.90 21.17
CA LEU A 42 13.30 -11.60 20.97
C LEU A 42 14.39 -10.52 20.91
N LYS A 43 14.26 -9.56 20.03
CA LYS A 43 15.13 -8.39 19.99
C LYS A 43 14.85 -7.52 21.22
N THR A 44 15.90 -7.17 21.93
CA THR A 44 15.81 -6.39 23.18
C THR A 44 16.36 -4.97 23.07
N SER A 45 16.91 -4.60 21.91
CA SER A 45 17.44 -3.26 21.64
C SER A 45 16.70 -2.62 20.48
N ASP A 46 16.51 -1.31 20.57
CA ASP A 46 15.96 -0.54 19.45
C ASP A 46 16.78 -0.71 18.17
N LEU A 47 16.13 -0.61 17.03
CA LEU A 47 16.80 -0.56 15.74
C LEU A 47 17.48 0.81 15.56
N ASN A 48 18.72 0.81 15.09
CA ASN A 48 19.32 2.04 14.60
C ASN A 48 18.71 2.45 13.25
N GLU A 49 19.02 3.63 12.75
CA GLU A 49 18.43 4.18 11.52
C GLU A 49 18.66 3.28 10.30
N ASP A 50 19.89 2.77 10.11
CA ASP A 50 20.20 1.87 8.99
C ASP A 50 19.42 0.56 9.06
N GLN A 51 19.25 0.01 10.26
CA GLN A 51 18.43 -1.15 10.49
C GLN A 51 16.95 -0.87 10.21
N LEU A 52 16.44 0.32 10.63
CA LEU A 52 15.06 0.74 10.34
C LEU A 52 14.83 0.92 8.84
N LYS A 53 15.80 1.48 8.10
CA LYS A 53 15.69 1.62 6.64
C LYS A 53 15.66 0.28 5.91
N ALA A 54 16.26 -0.77 6.47
CA ALA A 54 16.41 -2.07 5.82
C ALA A 54 15.54 -3.19 6.42
N TRP A 55 14.80 -2.94 7.51
CA TRP A 55 14.20 -4.00 8.31
C TRP A 55 13.22 -4.89 7.55
N ALA A 56 12.44 -4.33 6.62
CA ALA A 56 11.45 -5.07 5.84
C ALA A 56 12.09 -6.22 5.01
N GLY A 57 13.34 -6.03 4.59
CA GLY A 57 14.11 -7.02 3.84
C GLY A 57 14.96 -7.97 4.69
N SER A 58 15.02 -7.76 6.01
CA SER A 58 15.84 -8.52 6.95
C SER A 58 15.34 -9.95 7.17
N ASP A 59 16.19 -10.79 7.78
CA ASP A 59 15.89 -12.19 8.08
C ASP A 59 15.71 -12.40 9.59
N LEU A 60 14.60 -13.03 10.00
CA LEU A 60 14.31 -13.24 11.42
C LEU A 60 15.36 -14.08 12.12
N VAL A 61 15.95 -15.06 11.44
CA VAL A 61 16.89 -16.01 12.06
C VAL A 61 18.29 -15.42 12.20
N THR A 62 18.79 -14.74 11.14
CA THR A 62 20.15 -14.18 11.12
C THR A 62 20.22 -12.79 11.72
N ASP A 63 19.21 -11.94 11.47
CA ASP A 63 19.22 -10.53 11.87
C ASP A 63 18.40 -10.28 13.14
N THR A 64 17.60 -11.28 13.57
CA THR A 64 16.63 -11.17 14.67
C THR A 64 15.55 -10.09 14.45
N ILE A 65 15.27 -9.77 13.18
CA ILE A 65 14.29 -8.77 12.74
C ILE A 65 13.25 -9.47 11.84
N PRO A 66 11.94 -9.34 12.12
CA PRO A 66 10.89 -10.09 11.43
C PRO A 66 10.54 -9.51 10.04
N GLY A 67 11.55 -9.37 9.17
CA GLY A 67 11.39 -9.01 7.79
C GLY A 67 11.11 -10.22 6.89
N MET A 68 11.05 -9.98 5.58
CA MET A 68 10.68 -10.98 4.58
C MET A 68 11.85 -11.80 4.02
N SER A 69 13.04 -11.74 4.62
CA SER A 69 14.28 -12.42 4.16
C SER A 69 14.63 -12.11 2.69
N VAL A 70 14.38 -10.87 2.25
CA VAL A 70 14.62 -10.43 0.86
C VAL A 70 16.11 -10.47 0.54
N GLN A 71 16.95 -9.88 1.39
CA GLN A 71 18.38 -9.85 1.15
C GLN A 71 18.98 -11.27 1.10
N LYS A 72 18.56 -12.14 2.03
CA LYS A 72 18.96 -13.56 2.03
C LYS A 72 18.55 -14.28 0.73
N ALA A 73 17.37 -14.00 0.21
CA ALA A 73 16.92 -14.57 -1.06
C ALA A 73 17.80 -14.13 -2.23
N TYR A 74 18.23 -12.87 -2.27
CA TYR A 74 19.16 -12.38 -3.28
C TYR A 74 20.54 -13.02 -3.17
N ASP A 75 21.07 -13.13 -1.96
CA ASP A 75 22.45 -13.62 -1.73
C ASP A 75 22.57 -15.13 -1.98
N GLU A 76 21.58 -15.91 -1.62
CA GLU A 76 21.67 -17.37 -1.65
C GLU A 76 20.95 -18.01 -2.85
N ILE A 77 19.85 -17.43 -3.34
CA ILE A 77 18.99 -18.03 -4.38
C ILE A 77 19.10 -17.30 -5.69
N ILE A 78 18.77 -16.01 -5.71
CA ILE A 78 18.61 -15.23 -6.95
C ILE A 78 19.98 -14.96 -7.60
N LYS A 79 20.95 -14.48 -6.83
CA LYS A 79 22.32 -14.17 -7.30
C LYS A 79 22.27 -13.36 -8.62
N ASP A 80 22.91 -13.87 -9.65
CA ASP A 80 23.00 -13.25 -10.97
C ASP A 80 21.85 -13.65 -11.92
N PHE A 81 20.90 -14.48 -11.47
CA PHE A 81 19.81 -14.94 -12.31
C PHE A 81 18.79 -13.83 -12.54
N GLN A 82 18.64 -13.38 -13.80
CA GLN A 82 17.83 -12.19 -14.12
C GLN A 82 16.31 -12.43 -14.11
N GLY A 83 15.85 -13.61 -14.50
CA GLY A 83 14.42 -13.86 -14.71
C GLY A 83 13.86 -13.20 -15.97
N LYS A 84 12.53 -13.16 -16.06
CA LYS A 84 11.81 -12.39 -17.09
C LYS A 84 11.32 -11.07 -16.50
N THR A 85 11.27 -10.03 -17.32
CA THR A 85 10.64 -8.77 -16.92
C THR A 85 9.15 -9.00 -16.63
N VAL A 86 8.69 -8.46 -15.52
CA VAL A 86 7.29 -8.49 -15.10
C VAL A 86 6.77 -7.07 -14.93
N ILE A 87 5.59 -6.80 -15.46
CA ILE A 87 4.91 -5.52 -15.26
C ILE A 87 4.04 -5.64 -13.99
N VAL A 88 4.19 -4.65 -13.10
CA VAL A 88 3.36 -4.48 -11.92
C VAL A 88 2.56 -3.19 -12.08
N GLY A 89 1.23 -3.31 -12.11
CA GLY A 89 0.34 -2.15 -12.07
C GLY A 89 0.25 -1.60 -10.65
N VAL A 90 0.56 -0.33 -10.47
CA VAL A 90 0.34 0.41 -9.22
C VAL A 90 -0.90 1.26 -9.42
N VAL A 91 -2.05 0.75 -8.95
CA VAL A 91 -3.31 1.48 -8.93
C VAL A 91 -3.35 2.24 -7.62
N ASP A 92 -3.10 3.56 -7.68
CA ASP A 92 -2.83 4.38 -6.50
C ASP A 92 -3.06 5.87 -6.79
N SER A 93 -2.50 6.76 -5.98
CA SER A 93 -2.63 8.22 -6.09
C SER A 93 -1.80 8.86 -7.22
N GLY A 94 -0.98 8.09 -7.93
CA GLY A 94 0.00 8.52 -8.92
C GLY A 94 1.42 8.09 -8.54
N VAL A 95 2.36 8.23 -9.47
CA VAL A 95 3.78 7.88 -9.27
C VAL A 95 4.66 8.94 -9.90
N ASP A 96 5.62 9.49 -9.17
CA ASP A 96 6.68 10.33 -9.73
C ASP A 96 7.60 9.48 -10.62
N ILE A 97 7.29 9.46 -11.90
CA ILE A 97 8.00 8.63 -12.90
C ILE A 97 9.42 9.13 -13.21
N GLU A 98 9.75 10.33 -12.79
CA GLU A 98 11.07 10.95 -13.00
C GLU A 98 12.01 10.73 -11.81
N HIS A 99 11.50 10.23 -10.66
CA HIS A 99 12.26 9.99 -9.44
C HIS A 99 13.53 9.19 -9.73
N GLU A 100 14.69 9.64 -9.20
CA GLU A 100 16.03 9.10 -9.53
C GLU A 100 16.17 7.58 -9.31
N ASP A 101 15.43 7.03 -8.34
CA ASP A 101 15.46 5.59 -7.97
C ASP A 101 14.34 4.77 -8.66
N LEU A 102 13.43 5.43 -9.42
CA LEU A 102 12.31 4.78 -10.12
C LEU A 102 12.38 4.89 -11.65
N LYS A 103 12.92 5.96 -12.21
CA LYS A 103 12.89 6.25 -13.67
C LYS A 103 13.32 5.10 -14.58
N ASN A 104 14.25 4.27 -14.14
CA ASN A 104 14.73 3.12 -14.92
C ASN A 104 13.83 1.89 -14.82
N VAL A 105 12.91 1.87 -13.86
CA VAL A 105 11.96 0.77 -13.62
C VAL A 105 10.52 1.12 -14.02
N ILE A 106 10.27 2.33 -14.52
CA ILE A 106 8.96 2.71 -15.05
C ILE A 106 8.66 1.92 -16.34
N TRP A 107 7.42 1.48 -16.48
CA TRP A 107 6.90 0.85 -17.68
C TRP A 107 6.75 1.88 -18.81
N THR A 108 6.93 1.42 -20.03
CA THR A 108 6.70 2.22 -21.23
C THR A 108 5.82 1.43 -22.18
N ASN A 109 4.74 2.05 -22.66
CA ASN A 109 3.93 1.52 -23.74
C ASN A 109 4.70 1.71 -25.06
N GLU A 110 5.26 0.59 -25.56
CA GLU A 110 6.07 0.59 -26.80
C GLU A 110 5.20 0.77 -28.07
N ASP A 111 3.89 0.61 -27.95
CA ASP A 111 2.95 0.72 -29.08
C ASP A 111 2.41 2.15 -29.24
N GLU A 112 2.76 3.09 -28.35
CA GLU A 112 2.44 4.51 -28.37
C GLU A 112 3.62 5.37 -28.88
N ILE A 113 3.32 6.46 -29.61
CA ILE A 113 4.30 7.45 -30.05
C ILE A 113 4.17 8.70 -29.17
N PRO A 114 5.14 8.99 -28.29
CA PRO A 114 5.02 10.04 -27.29
C PRO A 114 4.65 11.41 -27.84
N GLY A 115 3.61 12.03 -27.28
CA GLY A 115 3.25 13.43 -27.49
C GLY A 115 2.66 13.75 -28.88
N ASN A 116 2.14 12.77 -29.61
CA ASN A 116 1.53 12.98 -30.91
C ASN A 116 0.02 13.29 -30.82
N GLY A 117 -0.61 13.10 -29.66
CA GLY A 117 -2.03 13.34 -29.41
C GLY A 117 -2.95 12.31 -30.07
N ILE A 118 -2.44 11.11 -30.36
CA ILE A 118 -3.16 10.01 -31.01
C ILE A 118 -3.05 8.78 -30.11
N ASP A 119 -4.11 8.05 -29.96
CA ASP A 119 -4.16 6.70 -29.43
C ASP A 119 -3.70 5.73 -30.54
N ASP A 120 -2.37 5.44 -30.56
CA ASP A 120 -1.75 4.67 -31.66
C ASP A 120 -2.07 3.18 -31.58
N ASP A 121 -2.17 2.62 -30.36
CA ASP A 121 -2.50 1.21 -30.11
C ASP A 121 -4.01 0.94 -30.08
N LYS A 122 -4.83 1.99 -30.03
CA LYS A 122 -6.30 1.97 -30.05
C LYS A 122 -6.91 1.26 -28.84
N ASN A 123 -6.28 1.44 -27.69
CA ASN A 123 -6.77 0.92 -26.43
C ASN A 123 -7.79 1.85 -25.75
N GLY A 124 -8.00 3.06 -26.26
CA GLY A 124 -8.90 4.09 -25.74
C GLY A 124 -8.22 5.19 -24.92
N TYR A 125 -6.89 5.15 -24.78
CA TYR A 125 -6.10 6.06 -23.94
C TYR A 125 -5.01 6.73 -24.77
N VAL A 126 -5.10 8.05 -24.94
CA VAL A 126 -4.22 8.84 -25.83
C VAL A 126 -2.87 9.08 -25.16
N ASP A 127 -1.76 8.74 -25.84
CA ASP A 127 -0.39 8.94 -25.32
C ASP A 127 -0.15 8.33 -23.93
N ASP A 128 -0.69 7.16 -23.63
CA ASP A 128 -0.58 6.49 -22.30
C ASP A 128 0.79 5.81 -22.08
N ILE A 129 1.85 6.58 -22.27
CA ILE A 129 3.24 6.11 -22.36
C ILE A 129 3.70 5.37 -21.08
N HIS A 130 3.28 5.82 -19.91
CA HIS A 130 3.72 5.25 -18.62
C HIS A 130 2.55 4.73 -17.76
N GLY A 131 1.33 4.82 -18.30
CA GLY A 131 0.11 4.48 -17.60
C GLY A 131 -0.99 5.49 -17.88
N TRP A 132 -2.02 5.51 -17.02
CA TRP A 132 -3.17 6.40 -17.20
C TRP A 132 -3.63 7.03 -15.88
N ASN A 133 -4.06 8.28 -15.96
CA ASN A 133 -4.63 9.04 -14.86
C ASN A 133 -6.15 9.16 -15.04
N PHE A 134 -6.91 8.34 -14.30
CA PHE A 134 -8.38 8.39 -14.29
C PHE A 134 -8.94 9.59 -13.51
N LEU A 135 -8.15 10.22 -12.66
CA LEU A 135 -8.57 11.39 -11.88
C LEU A 135 -8.44 12.72 -12.66
N GLY A 136 -7.71 12.73 -13.79
CA GLY A 136 -7.42 13.98 -14.48
C GLY A 136 -6.82 15.03 -13.54
N ASN A 137 -7.48 16.18 -13.42
CA ASN A 137 -7.05 17.26 -12.53
C ASN A 137 -7.66 17.22 -11.12
N THR A 138 -8.29 16.10 -10.74
CA THR A 138 -8.82 15.91 -9.39
C THR A 138 -7.69 15.55 -8.44
N ILE A 139 -7.58 16.25 -7.30
CA ILE A 139 -6.67 15.94 -6.20
C ILE A 139 -7.48 15.44 -5.01
N GLU A 140 -8.43 16.26 -4.53
CA GLU A 140 -9.26 15.98 -3.37
C GLU A 140 -10.64 15.51 -3.79
N GLU A 141 -11.26 14.63 -2.97
CA GLU A 141 -12.62 14.13 -3.18
C GLU A 141 -13.34 13.90 -1.84
N ASN A 142 -14.68 13.84 -1.88
CA ASN A 142 -15.45 13.43 -0.72
C ASN A 142 -15.21 11.96 -0.35
N LEU A 143 -15.39 11.63 0.94
CA LEU A 143 -15.54 10.23 1.35
C LEU A 143 -16.84 9.65 0.79
N GLU A 144 -16.88 8.35 0.54
CA GLU A 144 -18.03 7.70 -0.13
C GLU A 144 -19.35 7.92 0.60
N TYR A 145 -19.34 7.80 1.92
CA TYR A 145 -20.58 8.05 2.68
C TYR A 145 -21.04 9.51 2.61
N VAL A 146 -20.15 10.47 2.36
CA VAL A 146 -20.51 11.88 2.11
C VAL A 146 -21.17 12.01 0.75
N ARG A 147 -20.65 11.34 -0.30
CA ARG A 147 -21.29 11.28 -1.63
C ARG A 147 -22.67 10.64 -1.56
N ILE A 148 -22.79 9.53 -0.84
CA ILE A 148 -24.09 8.87 -0.57
C ILE A 148 -25.06 9.83 0.13
N LEU A 149 -24.59 10.53 1.16
CA LEU A 149 -25.40 11.48 1.88
C LEU A 149 -25.85 12.65 0.98
N LYS A 150 -24.95 13.23 0.18
CA LYS A 150 -25.28 14.29 -0.81
C LYS A 150 -26.40 13.84 -1.75
N ASN A 151 -26.28 12.64 -2.29
CA ASN A 151 -27.21 12.11 -3.28
C ASN A 151 -28.58 11.77 -2.68
N LEU A 152 -28.62 11.25 -1.45
CA LEU A 152 -29.84 10.75 -0.84
C LEU A 152 -30.55 11.78 0.07
N LYS A 153 -29.86 12.80 0.57
CA LYS A 153 -30.40 13.85 1.42
C LYS A 153 -31.64 14.55 0.81
N PRO A 154 -31.66 14.94 -0.48
CA PRO A 154 -32.86 15.56 -1.07
C PRO A 154 -34.11 14.67 -1.04
N LYS A 155 -33.91 13.34 -1.01
CA LYS A 155 -35.00 12.35 -1.01
C LYS A 155 -35.48 12.01 0.39
N TYR A 156 -34.62 12.01 1.41
CA TYR A 156 -34.87 11.41 2.69
C TYR A 156 -34.77 12.36 3.91
N ASP A 157 -34.21 13.55 3.75
CA ASP A 157 -34.04 14.46 4.89
C ASP A 157 -35.41 14.81 5.55
N GLY A 158 -35.46 14.65 6.86
CA GLY A 158 -36.67 14.89 7.66
C GLY A 158 -37.75 13.81 7.54
N LYS A 159 -37.50 12.67 6.93
CA LYS A 159 -38.42 11.53 6.90
C LYS A 159 -38.14 10.53 8.00
N ASP A 160 -39.19 9.92 8.53
CA ASP A 160 -39.10 8.80 9.46
C ASP A 160 -39.22 7.47 8.72
N ALA A 161 -38.61 6.39 9.28
CA ALA A 161 -38.65 5.05 8.70
C ALA A 161 -40.07 4.53 8.41
N SER A 162 -41.08 5.01 9.16
CA SER A 162 -42.50 4.68 8.96
C SER A 162 -43.10 5.29 7.67
N ASP A 163 -42.47 6.33 7.14
CA ASP A 163 -42.93 7.04 5.94
C ASP A 163 -42.35 6.45 4.66
N ILE A 164 -41.44 5.48 4.80
CA ILE A 164 -40.66 4.90 3.68
C ILE A 164 -41.38 3.67 3.13
N ALA A 165 -41.60 3.68 1.80
CA ALA A 165 -42.14 2.53 1.09
C ALA A 165 -41.17 1.33 1.17
N GLU A 166 -41.69 0.12 1.26
CA GLU A 166 -40.90 -1.12 1.41
C GLU A 166 -39.75 -1.22 0.41
N ALA A 167 -39.98 -0.89 -0.86
CA ALA A 167 -38.97 -0.91 -1.92
C ALA A 167 -37.78 0.06 -1.73
N ASN A 168 -37.91 1.03 -0.84
CA ASN A 168 -36.88 2.05 -0.59
C ASN A 168 -36.25 1.93 0.82
N LYS A 169 -36.57 0.90 1.58
CA LYS A 169 -36.08 0.74 2.96
C LYS A 169 -34.58 0.52 3.03
N GLU A 170 -34.03 -0.25 2.12
CA GLU A 170 -32.58 -0.49 2.05
C GLU A 170 -31.82 0.79 1.73
N GLU A 171 -32.28 1.57 0.77
CA GLU A 171 -31.68 2.86 0.41
C GLU A 171 -31.83 3.87 1.55
N PHE A 172 -32.97 3.87 2.25
CA PHE A 172 -33.15 4.71 3.43
C PHE A 172 -32.23 4.29 4.58
N ALA A 173 -32.04 3.00 4.82
CA ALA A 173 -31.12 2.51 5.83
C ALA A 173 -29.66 2.90 5.50
N LEU A 174 -29.28 2.88 4.22
CA LEU A 174 -27.97 3.37 3.77
C LEU A 174 -27.81 4.87 4.02
N TYR A 175 -28.85 5.67 3.72
CA TYR A 175 -28.87 7.11 4.04
C TYR A 175 -28.70 7.37 5.54
N GLU A 176 -29.45 6.68 6.40
CA GLU A 176 -29.37 6.82 7.86
C GLU A 176 -27.96 6.44 8.39
N LYS A 177 -27.38 5.36 7.86
CA LYS A 177 -26.04 4.93 8.20
C LYS A 177 -25.00 5.98 7.80
N ALA A 178 -25.03 6.43 6.54
CA ALA A 178 -24.12 7.46 6.02
C ALA A 178 -24.26 8.79 6.78
N LYS A 179 -25.50 9.20 7.10
CA LYS A 179 -25.76 10.41 7.87
C LYS A 179 -25.20 10.33 9.29
N LYS A 180 -25.37 9.20 9.95
CA LYS A 180 -24.85 9.00 11.32
C LYS A 180 -23.32 9.10 11.32
N GLU A 181 -22.65 8.42 10.39
CA GLU A 181 -21.20 8.44 10.29
C GLU A 181 -20.67 9.83 9.94
N TYR A 182 -21.33 10.52 9.01
CA TYR A 182 -21.02 11.91 8.70
C TYR A 182 -21.12 12.81 9.93
N ASP A 183 -22.23 12.75 10.67
CA ASP A 183 -22.46 13.59 11.86
C ASP A 183 -21.39 13.32 12.94
N GLU A 184 -20.99 12.07 13.14
CA GLU A 184 -19.96 11.67 14.10
C GLU A 184 -18.58 12.18 13.67
N GLU A 185 -18.16 11.88 12.42
CA GLU A 185 -16.84 12.24 11.91
C GLU A 185 -16.66 13.75 11.72
N PHE A 186 -17.69 14.46 11.23
CA PHE A 186 -17.65 15.92 11.10
C PHE A 186 -17.48 16.60 12.46
N ASN A 187 -18.21 16.14 13.48
CA ASN A 187 -18.08 16.67 14.83
C ASN A 187 -16.72 16.35 15.46
N GLU A 188 -16.18 15.16 15.22
CA GLU A 188 -14.86 14.78 15.73
C GLU A 188 -13.77 15.58 15.06
N THR A 189 -13.76 15.66 13.73
CA THR A 189 -12.81 16.43 12.94
C THR A 189 -12.84 17.91 13.31
N SER A 190 -14.04 18.50 13.47
CA SER A 190 -14.18 19.88 13.93
C SER A 190 -13.59 20.12 15.32
N ARG A 191 -13.73 19.16 16.23
CA ARG A 191 -13.09 19.23 17.57
C ARG A 191 -11.56 19.15 17.47
N LYS A 192 -11.02 18.28 16.59
CA LYS A 192 -9.58 18.16 16.36
C LYS A 192 -8.99 19.45 15.79
N VAL A 193 -9.63 20.06 14.79
CA VAL A 193 -9.22 21.37 14.25
C VAL A 193 -9.15 22.42 15.35
N ASN A 194 -10.20 22.55 16.15
CA ASN A 194 -10.24 23.52 17.24
C ASN A 194 -9.15 23.23 18.29
N TYR A 195 -8.95 21.97 18.66
CA TYR A 195 -7.95 21.54 19.63
C TYR A 195 -6.52 21.90 19.18
N TYR A 196 -6.14 21.50 17.96
CA TYR A 196 -4.79 21.74 17.44
C TYR A 196 -4.53 23.24 17.21
N ASN A 197 -5.49 24.00 16.71
CA ASN A 197 -5.37 25.45 16.58
C ASN A 197 -5.20 26.14 17.93
N GLN A 198 -5.96 25.75 18.95
CA GLN A 198 -5.81 26.30 20.31
C GLN A 198 -4.45 25.92 20.92
N LEU A 199 -4.00 24.69 20.75
CA LEU A 199 -2.71 24.22 21.26
C LEU A 199 -1.55 24.99 20.61
N SER A 200 -1.56 25.15 19.30
CA SER A 200 -0.57 25.95 18.56
C SER A 200 -0.52 27.40 19.06
N GLN A 201 -1.68 28.05 19.24
CA GLN A 201 -1.75 29.41 19.80
C GLN A 201 -1.20 29.47 21.23
N GLN A 202 -1.49 28.48 22.07
CA GLN A 202 -0.98 28.43 23.44
C GLN A 202 0.55 28.26 23.46
N ILE A 203 1.12 27.40 22.61
CA ILE A 203 2.58 27.21 22.49
C ILE A 203 3.23 28.51 22.02
N THR A 204 2.72 29.13 20.97
CA THR A 204 3.23 30.39 20.43
C THR A 204 3.22 31.51 21.50
N SER A 205 2.08 31.65 22.21
CA SER A 205 1.93 32.64 23.27
C SER A 205 2.88 32.37 24.45
N ALA A 206 3.02 31.08 24.81
CA ALA A 206 3.92 30.68 25.90
C ALA A 206 5.40 30.92 25.54
N LYS A 207 5.81 30.55 24.30
CA LYS A 207 7.15 30.80 23.79
C LYS A 207 7.47 32.30 23.81
N THR A 208 6.57 33.15 23.31
CA THR A 208 6.73 34.60 23.31
C THR A 208 6.92 35.15 24.73
N ALA A 209 6.02 34.81 25.67
CA ALA A 209 6.10 35.30 27.04
C ALA A 209 7.35 34.86 27.78
N VAL A 210 7.80 33.62 27.56
CA VAL A 210 9.05 33.10 28.14
C VAL A 210 10.27 33.79 27.51
N SER A 211 10.27 33.96 26.18
CA SER A 211 11.34 34.67 25.46
C SER A 211 11.50 36.12 25.94
N GLU A 212 10.38 36.83 26.09
CA GLU A 212 10.39 38.20 26.68
C GLU A 212 10.95 38.21 28.09
N LYS A 213 10.57 37.27 28.95
CA LYS A 213 11.07 37.17 30.33
C LYS A 213 12.55 36.83 30.41
N LEU A 214 13.04 35.96 29.52
CA LEU A 214 14.46 35.58 29.46
C LEU A 214 15.32 36.57 28.65
N GLY A 215 14.71 37.43 27.83
CA GLY A 215 15.39 38.40 26.96
C GLY A 215 16.10 37.76 25.77
N LYS A 216 15.62 36.62 25.30
CA LYS A 216 16.14 35.87 24.14
C LYS A 216 15.09 34.99 23.49
N GLU A 217 15.17 34.77 22.17
CA GLU A 217 14.22 33.95 21.40
C GLU A 217 14.36 32.46 21.68
N ASP A 218 15.60 31.96 21.67
CA ASP A 218 15.90 30.56 21.93
C ASP A 218 16.35 30.34 23.37
N PHE A 219 15.76 29.34 24.00
CA PHE A 219 16.08 28.97 25.37
C PHE A 219 16.08 27.45 25.55
N THR A 220 16.94 26.98 26.41
CA THR A 220 17.05 25.57 26.77
C THR A 220 16.06 25.20 27.86
N LYS A 221 15.74 23.90 27.98
CA LYS A 221 14.94 23.34 29.06
C LYS A 221 15.51 23.72 30.45
N ALA A 222 16.84 23.73 30.59
CA ALA A 222 17.50 24.11 31.84
C ALA A 222 17.25 25.60 32.22
N GLU A 223 17.29 26.50 31.26
CA GLU A 223 16.98 27.92 31.46
C GLU A 223 15.52 28.15 31.76
N LEU A 224 14.62 27.42 31.05
CA LEU A 224 13.20 27.45 31.35
C LEU A 224 12.90 26.92 32.76
N MET A 225 13.57 25.86 33.21
CA MET A 225 13.46 25.37 34.60
C MET A 225 13.92 26.40 35.63
N ALA A 226 15.05 27.07 35.36
CA ALA A 226 15.64 28.07 36.26
C ALA A 226 14.87 29.42 36.27
N MET A 227 14.06 29.70 35.25
CA MET A 227 13.31 30.96 35.15
C MET A 227 12.32 31.10 36.32
N GLU A 228 12.36 32.22 37.00
CA GLU A 228 11.36 32.60 38.02
C GLU A 228 10.09 33.15 37.34
N ALA A 229 8.93 32.57 37.67
CA ALA A 229 7.64 33.02 37.19
C ALA A 229 6.75 33.38 38.39
N GLU A 230 6.53 34.66 38.60
CA GLU A 230 5.72 35.18 39.72
C GLU A 230 4.21 35.21 39.33
N GLU A 231 3.92 35.51 38.07
CA GLU A 231 2.56 35.59 37.57
C GLU A 231 2.00 34.20 37.24
N THR A 232 0.77 33.97 37.62
CA THR A 232 0.07 32.67 37.39
C THR A 232 0.02 32.30 35.91
N SER A 233 -0.21 33.26 35.02
CA SER A 233 -0.17 33.09 33.58
C SER A 233 1.19 32.58 33.08
N LEU A 234 2.27 33.21 33.51
CA LEU A 234 3.63 32.83 33.15
C LEU A 234 4.02 31.45 33.74
N GLN A 235 3.52 31.12 34.94
CA GLN A 235 3.70 29.78 35.54
C GLN A 235 3.02 28.70 34.70
N GLN A 236 1.80 28.95 34.21
CA GLN A 236 1.06 28.02 33.33
C GLN A 236 1.79 27.83 31.98
N GLN A 237 2.23 28.93 31.37
CA GLN A 237 3.00 28.94 30.13
C GLN A 237 4.32 28.19 30.25
N LYS A 238 5.09 28.45 31.32
CA LYS A 238 6.28 27.68 31.66
C LYS A 238 5.99 26.21 31.84
N GLY A 239 4.90 25.86 32.53
CA GLY A 239 4.46 24.49 32.75
C GLY A 239 4.12 23.78 31.47
N LEU A 240 3.42 24.43 30.52
CA LEU A 240 3.12 23.90 29.21
C LEU A 240 4.38 23.54 28.43
N LEU A 241 5.32 24.51 28.31
CA LEU A 241 6.55 24.28 27.54
C LEU A 241 7.46 23.22 28.19
N LEU A 242 7.55 23.19 29.53
CA LEU A 242 8.26 22.13 30.23
C LEU A 242 7.64 20.73 29.98
N ASN A 243 6.31 20.65 29.94
CA ASN A 243 5.64 19.39 29.64
C ASN A 243 6.01 18.89 28.23
N ILE A 244 5.99 19.78 27.24
CA ILE A 244 6.37 19.45 25.86
C ILE A 244 7.84 18.97 25.83
N MET A 245 8.76 19.75 26.42
CA MET A 245 10.19 19.42 26.44
C MET A 245 10.50 18.13 27.25
N ASN A 246 9.67 17.78 28.22
CA ASN A 246 9.82 16.53 28.99
C ASN A 246 9.42 15.30 28.18
N ASN A 247 8.55 15.46 27.19
CA ASN A 247 8.07 14.39 26.34
C ASN A 247 8.81 14.32 24.98
N GLY A 248 10.01 14.87 24.89
CA GLY A 248 10.89 14.75 23.70
C GLY A 248 10.81 15.93 22.71
N GLY A 249 9.97 16.93 22.97
CA GLY A 249 9.86 18.12 22.12
C GLY A 249 10.91 19.19 22.50
N GLU A 250 12.19 18.93 22.25
CA GLU A 250 13.25 19.89 22.58
C GLU A 250 13.19 21.14 21.70
N ASP A 251 12.86 21.00 20.43
CA ASP A 251 12.59 22.10 19.50
C ASP A 251 11.10 22.45 19.51
N LEU A 252 10.77 23.58 20.14
CA LEU A 252 9.38 24.05 20.26
C LEU A 252 8.79 24.54 18.93
N ASP A 253 9.62 25.02 18.00
CA ASP A 253 9.16 25.46 16.68
C ASP A 253 8.82 24.26 15.80
N GLU A 254 9.63 23.22 15.85
CA GLU A 254 9.33 21.97 15.19
C GLU A 254 8.04 21.34 15.73
N VAL A 255 7.88 21.25 17.04
CA VAL A 255 6.63 20.74 17.67
C VAL A 255 5.43 21.57 17.24
N ASN A 256 5.55 22.91 17.25
CA ASN A 256 4.45 23.77 16.84
C ASN A 256 4.11 23.62 15.35
N SER A 257 5.12 23.44 14.50
CA SER A 257 4.93 23.14 13.08
C SER A 257 4.18 21.83 12.88
N GLN A 258 4.55 20.76 13.59
CA GLN A 258 3.85 19.47 13.53
C GLN A 258 2.38 19.59 13.97
N ILE A 259 2.11 20.39 15.03
CA ILE A 259 0.74 20.67 15.50
C ILE A 259 -0.06 21.45 14.46
N GLN A 260 0.56 22.44 13.80
CA GLN A 260 -0.09 23.19 12.72
C GLN A 260 -0.37 22.29 11.50
N ASN A 261 0.56 21.43 11.15
CA ASN A 261 0.34 20.46 10.07
C ASN A 261 -0.85 19.52 10.38
N ALA A 262 -0.98 19.07 11.64
CA ALA A 262 -2.14 18.30 12.06
C ALA A 262 -3.43 19.14 11.98
N ALA A 263 -3.41 20.43 12.39
CA ALA A 263 -4.57 21.31 12.25
C ALA A 263 -4.97 21.50 10.78
N ASN A 264 -4.00 21.72 9.90
CA ASN A 264 -4.22 21.90 8.46
C ASN A 264 -4.78 20.62 7.81
N TYR A 265 -4.25 19.45 8.19
CA TYR A 265 -4.77 18.17 7.72
C TYR A 265 -6.26 17.99 8.06
N TYR A 266 -6.64 18.20 9.32
CA TYR A 266 -8.05 18.08 9.71
C TYR A 266 -8.92 19.21 9.12
N GLN A 267 -8.37 20.40 8.89
CA GLN A 267 -9.09 21.46 8.19
C GLN A 267 -9.34 21.07 6.73
N GLY A 268 -8.35 20.54 6.00
CA GLY A 268 -8.51 20.02 4.64
C GLY A 268 -9.64 18.97 4.56
N ARG A 269 -9.71 18.07 5.55
CA ARG A 269 -10.81 17.11 5.62
C ARG A 269 -12.19 17.77 5.74
N LEU A 270 -12.32 18.87 6.50
CA LEU A 270 -13.58 19.63 6.59
C LEU A 270 -13.87 20.38 5.29
N ASP A 271 -12.84 20.86 4.59
CA ASP A 271 -12.99 21.70 3.40
C ASP A 271 -13.31 20.87 2.15
N ALA A 272 -12.85 19.60 2.08
CA ALA A 272 -13.04 18.72 0.95
C ALA A 272 -13.78 17.42 1.34
N ASN A 273 -13.12 16.51 2.08
CA ASN A 273 -13.62 15.14 2.28
C ASN A 273 -14.98 15.07 2.96
N LEU A 274 -15.25 15.98 3.92
CA LEU A 274 -16.49 16.10 4.71
C LEU A 274 -17.40 17.26 4.28
N ASN A 275 -17.06 17.97 3.22
CA ASN A 275 -17.85 19.12 2.75
C ASN A 275 -18.94 18.68 1.79
N LEU A 276 -20.19 18.77 2.22
CA LEU A 276 -21.36 18.42 1.40
C LEU A 276 -21.53 19.28 0.13
N GLU A 277 -20.90 20.45 0.07
CA GLU A 277 -20.95 21.36 -1.10
C GLU A 277 -19.70 21.23 -1.98
N PHE A 278 -18.73 20.38 -1.60
CA PHE A 278 -17.51 20.19 -2.38
C PHE A 278 -17.78 19.38 -3.65
N GLU A 279 -17.22 19.82 -4.76
CA GLU A 279 -17.25 19.14 -6.06
C GLU A 279 -15.81 18.83 -6.48
N GLY A 280 -15.30 17.68 -6.06
CA GLY A 280 -13.92 17.25 -6.29
C GLY A 280 -13.67 16.79 -7.72
N ARG A 281 -14.56 15.93 -8.25
CA ARG A 281 -14.40 15.33 -9.59
C ARG A 281 -14.42 16.36 -10.70
N LYS A 282 -13.31 16.42 -11.48
CA LYS A 282 -13.09 17.42 -12.56
C LYS A 282 -12.89 16.76 -13.92
N THR A 283 -13.18 15.52 -14.07
CA THR A 283 -12.97 14.72 -15.29
C THR A 283 -14.05 14.94 -16.34
N GLY A 284 -15.23 15.40 -15.92
CA GLY A 284 -16.37 15.69 -16.82
C GLY A 284 -17.16 14.47 -17.26
N ASP A 285 -16.80 13.27 -16.79
CA ASP A 285 -17.51 12.02 -17.02
C ASP A 285 -18.66 11.82 -16.01
N ASN A 286 -19.48 10.81 -16.25
CA ASN A 286 -20.47 10.34 -15.29
C ASN A 286 -19.88 9.19 -14.43
N PRO A 287 -19.64 9.40 -13.12
CA PRO A 287 -19.07 8.36 -12.26
C PRO A 287 -20.01 7.15 -12.05
N ASP A 288 -21.32 7.30 -12.32
CA ASP A 288 -22.31 6.23 -12.21
C ASP A 288 -22.56 5.52 -13.56
N ASP A 289 -21.72 5.74 -14.56
CA ASP A 289 -21.79 5.07 -15.87
C ASP A 289 -20.43 4.47 -16.25
N LEU A 290 -20.32 3.14 -16.08
CA LEU A 290 -19.09 2.40 -16.43
C LEU A 290 -18.76 2.42 -17.93
N THR A 291 -19.72 2.77 -18.79
CA THR A 291 -19.54 2.82 -20.25
C THR A 291 -18.98 4.17 -20.73
N ASP A 292 -19.04 5.19 -19.90
CA ASP A 292 -18.43 6.48 -20.15
C ASP A 292 -16.94 6.44 -19.79
N THR A 293 -16.10 6.01 -20.75
CA THR A 293 -14.68 5.75 -20.56
C THR A 293 -13.76 6.82 -21.14
N ASN A 294 -14.31 7.84 -21.81
CA ASN A 294 -13.52 8.88 -22.48
C ASN A 294 -13.20 10.04 -21.53
N TYR A 295 -12.37 9.79 -20.51
CA TYR A 295 -11.95 10.77 -19.52
C TYR A 295 -10.55 10.48 -18.97
N GLY A 296 -10.00 11.43 -18.21
CA GLY A 296 -8.65 11.32 -17.68
C GLY A 296 -7.59 11.87 -18.63
N ASN A 297 -6.33 11.58 -18.34
CA ASN A 297 -5.18 11.99 -19.16
C ASN A 297 -3.96 11.09 -18.86
N ASN A 298 -2.82 11.36 -19.51
CA ASN A 298 -1.57 10.61 -19.35
C ASN A 298 -0.61 11.20 -18.30
N ASP A 299 -1.06 12.16 -17.50
CA ASP A 299 -0.29 12.78 -16.41
C ASP A 299 -0.37 11.92 -15.14
N VAL A 300 0.48 10.90 -15.08
CA VAL A 300 0.40 9.83 -14.06
C VAL A 300 0.99 10.21 -12.70
N ASP A 301 1.69 11.33 -12.59
CA ASP A 301 2.16 11.91 -11.32
C ASP A 301 1.21 13.00 -10.78
N GLY A 302 0.17 13.34 -11.56
CA GLY A 302 -0.92 14.22 -11.14
C GLY A 302 -0.68 15.71 -11.39
N PRO A 303 -1.71 16.53 -11.14
CA PRO A 303 -1.70 17.95 -11.53
C PRO A 303 -0.94 18.86 -10.55
N ASP A 304 -0.53 18.39 -9.38
CA ASP A 304 0.22 19.19 -8.42
C ASP A 304 1.67 19.38 -8.92
N PRO A 305 2.14 20.64 -9.14
CA PRO A 305 3.50 20.88 -9.56
C PRO A 305 4.58 20.36 -8.60
N GLU A 306 4.26 20.23 -7.31
CA GLU A 306 5.13 19.65 -6.29
C GLU A 306 4.92 18.13 -6.14
N LYS A 307 4.02 17.54 -6.95
CA LYS A 307 3.69 16.12 -6.97
C LYS A 307 3.28 15.55 -5.59
N ALA A 308 2.79 16.38 -4.69
CA ALA A 308 2.45 15.98 -3.32
C ALA A 308 1.30 14.95 -3.31
N ASP A 309 0.38 15.03 -4.27
CA ASP A 309 -0.71 14.09 -4.46
C ASP A 309 -0.24 12.70 -4.95
N ALA A 310 0.93 12.59 -5.61
CA ALA A 310 1.54 11.31 -6.00
C ALA A 310 2.39 10.66 -4.91
N LYS A 311 2.49 11.25 -3.71
CA LYS A 311 3.39 10.79 -2.64
C LYS A 311 3.18 9.33 -2.26
N HIS A 312 1.91 8.93 -2.07
CA HIS A 312 1.58 7.59 -1.62
C HIS A 312 1.95 6.53 -2.68
N GLY A 313 1.54 6.70 -3.92
CA GLY A 313 1.85 5.74 -4.99
C GLY A 313 3.34 5.72 -5.36
N THR A 314 4.07 6.84 -5.25
CA THR A 314 5.53 6.88 -5.40
C THR A 314 6.21 6.03 -4.31
N HIS A 315 5.73 6.12 -3.06
CA HIS A 315 6.25 5.31 -1.95
C HIS A 315 5.98 3.82 -2.16
N VAL A 316 4.79 3.48 -2.59
CA VAL A 316 4.37 2.11 -2.96
C VAL A 316 5.25 1.56 -4.10
N ALA A 317 5.47 2.33 -5.16
CA ALA A 317 6.31 1.93 -6.28
C ALA A 317 7.76 1.64 -5.86
N GLY A 318 8.33 2.45 -4.97
CA GLY A 318 9.67 2.25 -4.43
C GLY A 318 9.81 0.95 -3.65
N ILE A 319 8.84 0.62 -2.79
CA ILE A 319 8.83 -0.66 -2.06
C ILE A 319 8.87 -1.84 -3.04
N ILE A 320 8.08 -1.79 -4.11
CA ILE A 320 8.03 -2.87 -5.11
C ILE A 320 9.37 -2.99 -5.84
N ALA A 321 9.89 -1.89 -6.40
CA ALA A 321 10.88 -1.97 -7.46
C ALA A 321 11.90 -0.83 -7.54
N ALA A 322 12.13 -0.01 -6.48
CA ALA A 322 13.24 0.93 -6.47
C ALA A 322 14.54 0.23 -6.92
N GLU A 323 15.35 0.91 -7.75
CA GLU A 323 16.47 0.30 -8.45
C GLU A 323 17.53 -0.22 -7.49
N ARG A 324 17.73 -1.53 -7.48
CA ARG A 324 18.62 -2.19 -6.52
C ARG A 324 20.09 -1.98 -6.86
N ASN A 325 20.89 -1.69 -5.82
CA ASN A 325 22.36 -1.60 -5.90
C ASN A 325 22.87 -0.49 -6.82
N ASN A 326 22.10 0.56 -7.02
CA ASN A 326 22.51 1.75 -7.78
C ASN A 326 23.32 2.76 -6.94
N GLY A 327 23.42 2.54 -5.63
CA GLY A 327 24.20 3.36 -4.70
C GLY A 327 23.49 4.59 -4.16
N ILE A 328 22.19 4.72 -4.41
CA ILE A 328 21.31 5.78 -3.90
C ILE A 328 20.09 5.16 -3.18
N GLY A 329 19.40 5.97 -2.42
CA GLY A 329 18.08 5.71 -1.85
C GLY A 329 17.91 4.36 -1.18
N MET A 330 17.16 3.48 -1.81
CA MET A 330 16.79 2.20 -1.24
C MET A 330 16.87 1.05 -2.26
N ASN A 331 16.65 -0.17 -1.78
CA ASN A 331 16.49 -1.33 -2.66
C ASN A 331 15.04 -1.82 -2.61
N GLY A 332 14.33 -1.75 -3.72
CA GLY A 332 13.00 -2.37 -3.86
C GLY A 332 13.04 -3.89 -3.61
N VAL A 333 11.89 -4.48 -3.33
CA VAL A 333 11.80 -5.93 -3.08
C VAL A 333 12.18 -6.73 -4.33
N ALA A 334 11.73 -6.31 -5.50
CA ALA A 334 11.92 -7.03 -6.75
C ALA A 334 12.84 -6.28 -7.73
N ARG A 335 13.63 -7.04 -8.49
CA ARG A 335 14.39 -6.52 -9.62
C ARG A 335 13.81 -7.03 -10.93
N ASN A 336 14.18 -6.41 -12.05
CA ASN A 336 13.69 -6.75 -13.38
C ASN A 336 12.15 -6.61 -13.49
N ILE A 337 11.64 -5.58 -12.85
CA ILE A 337 10.21 -5.22 -12.81
C ILE A 337 10.03 -3.90 -13.54
N LYS A 338 8.86 -3.72 -14.12
CA LYS A 338 8.39 -2.46 -14.69
C LYS A 338 7.13 -2.02 -13.96
N ILE A 339 7.15 -0.80 -13.43
CA ILE A 339 6.02 -0.17 -12.74
C ILE A 339 5.15 0.54 -13.78
N MET A 340 3.89 0.13 -13.89
CA MET A 340 2.86 0.83 -14.66
C MET A 340 2.06 1.70 -13.70
N ALA A 341 2.11 3.01 -13.90
CA ALA A 341 1.42 3.96 -13.03
C ALA A 341 -0.05 4.10 -13.44
N VAL A 342 -0.96 3.84 -12.51
CA VAL A 342 -2.41 4.01 -12.73
C VAL A 342 -2.97 4.88 -11.61
N ARG A 343 -3.18 6.17 -11.93
CA ARG A 343 -3.68 7.14 -10.95
C ARG A 343 -5.20 7.07 -10.88
N ALA A 344 -5.74 6.55 -9.77
CA ALA A 344 -7.17 6.30 -9.57
C ALA A 344 -7.65 6.59 -8.14
N VAL A 345 -6.76 6.97 -7.22
CA VAL A 345 -7.07 7.19 -5.79
C VAL A 345 -6.80 8.65 -5.43
N PRO A 346 -7.84 9.47 -5.18
CA PRO A 346 -7.70 10.85 -4.76
C PRO A 346 -7.38 10.97 -3.26
N ASP A 347 -7.14 12.19 -2.77
CA ASP A 347 -7.24 12.48 -1.34
C ASP A 347 -8.72 12.51 -0.92
N GLY A 348 -9.21 11.35 -0.49
CA GLY A 348 -10.61 11.01 -0.24
C GLY A 348 -10.87 9.56 -0.64
N ASP A 349 -12.15 9.18 -0.82
CA ASP A 349 -12.46 7.83 -1.28
C ASP A 349 -12.50 7.74 -2.81
N GLU A 350 -11.87 6.71 -3.33
CA GLU A 350 -11.86 6.35 -4.74
C GLU A 350 -13.25 6.03 -5.28
N TYR A 351 -13.47 6.25 -6.58
CA TYR A 351 -14.67 5.79 -7.26
C TYR A 351 -14.54 4.35 -7.72
N ASP A 352 -15.58 3.54 -7.52
CA ASP A 352 -15.62 2.14 -7.98
C ASP A 352 -15.37 2.03 -9.50
N LYS A 353 -15.83 3.03 -10.27
CA LYS A 353 -15.60 3.15 -11.70
C LYS A 353 -14.10 3.24 -12.05
N ASP A 354 -13.39 4.15 -11.40
CA ASP A 354 -11.97 4.40 -11.68
C ASP A 354 -11.13 3.17 -11.31
N ILE A 355 -11.45 2.52 -10.19
CA ILE A 355 -10.79 1.28 -9.76
C ILE A 355 -11.06 0.13 -10.74
N ALA A 356 -12.32 -0.07 -11.13
CA ALA A 356 -12.66 -1.13 -12.08
C ALA A 356 -11.98 -0.93 -13.45
N LEU A 357 -11.94 0.29 -13.95
CA LEU A 357 -11.26 0.63 -15.20
C LEU A 357 -9.74 0.57 -15.07
N GLY A 358 -9.18 1.04 -13.94
CA GLY A 358 -7.74 0.98 -13.65
C GLY A 358 -7.21 -0.45 -13.58
N ILE A 359 -7.94 -1.35 -12.92
CA ILE A 359 -7.60 -2.79 -12.91
C ILE A 359 -7.65 -3.36 -14.34
N LYS A 360 -8.71 -3.09 -15.11
CA LYS A 360 -8.82 -3.57 -16.49
C LYS A 360 -7.71 -3.02 -17.38
N TYR A 361 -7.40 -1.73 -17.27
CA TYR A 361 -6.31 -1.09 -17.98
C TYR A 361 -4.96 -1.78 -17.70
N ALA A 362 -4.63 -1.99 -16.43
CA ALA A 362 -3.38 -2.65 -16.06
C ALA A 362 -3.31 -4.10 -16.60
N VAL A 363 -4.42 -4.84 -16.55
CA VAL A 363 -4.52 -6.20 -17.10
C VAL A 363 -4.32 -6.23 -18.61
N ASP A 364 -4.97 -5.33 -19.34
CA ASP A 364 -4.94 -5.28 -20.82
C ASP A 364 -3.56 -4.85 -21.34
N ASN A 365 -2.86 -4.00 -20.59
CA ASN A 365 -1.48 -3.57 -20.86
C ASN A 365 -0.41 -4.52 -20.29
N GLY A 366 -0.79 -5.74 -19.89
CA GLY A 366 0.11 -6.86 -19.64
C GLY A 366 0.66 -6.98 -18.22
N ALA A 367 0.15 -6.26 -17.24
CA ALA A 367 0.48 -6.46 -15.83
C ALA A 367 0.26 -7.93 -15.43
N LYS A 368 1.13 -8.45 -14.58
CA LYS A 368 1.04 -9.79 -13.98
C LYS A 368 0.75 -9.77 -12.50
N VAL A 369 0.99 -8.63 -11.88
CA VAL A 369 0.64 -8.30 -10.51
C VAL A 369 0.06 -6.89 -10.52
N ILE A 370 -0.97 -6.64 -9.75
CA ILE A 370 -1.52 -5.31 -9.50
C ILE A 370 -1.46 -5.09 -7.99
N ASN A 371 -0.97 -3.93 -7.57
CA ASN A 371 -1.02 -3.49 -6.19
C ASN A 371 -2.14 -2.48 -6.01
N THR A 372 -2.97 -2.69 -4.97
CA THR A 372 -4.05 -1.81 -4.54
C THR A 372 -3.87 -1.48 -3.06
N SER A 373 -3.29 -0.30 -2.79
CA SER A 373 -2.96 0.14 -1.43
C SER A 373 -3.98 1.14 -0.88
N PHE A 374 -5.25 0.85 -1.04
CA PHE A 374 -6.38 1.69 -0.62
C PHE A 374 -7.56 0.84 -0.16
N GLY A 375 -8.58 1.50 0.36
CA GLY A 375 -9.84 0.87 0.71
C GLY A 375 -10.81 1.82 1.39
N LYS A 376 -12.10 1.50 1.29
CA LYS A 376 -13.22 2.26 1.83
C LYS A 376 -14.30 1.35 2.44
N TYR A 377 -15.14 1.92 3.32
CA TYR A 377 -16.18 1.19 4.04
C TYR A 377 -17.54 1.18 3.33
N TYR A 378 -17.65 1.93 2.27
CA TYR A 378 -18.85 2.04 1.44
C TYR A 378 -18.48 1.88 -0.02
N SER A 379 -19.35 1.29 -0.80
CA SER A 379 -19.21 1.17 -2.24
C SER A 379 -20.60 1.26 -2.86
N THR A 380 -20.74 2.08 -3.89
CA THR A 380 -22.02 2.28 -4.59
C THR A 380 -22.18 1.31 -5.76
N HIS A 381 -21.06 0.84 -6.33
CA HIS A 381 -21.00 -0.08 -7.47
C HIS A 381 -20.00 -1.20 -7.25
N PRO A 382 -20.11 -1.99 -6.15
CA PRO A 382 -19.11 -3.02 -5.83
C PRO A 382 -19.01 -4.09 -6.91
N GLU A 383 -20.09 -4.34 -7.66
CA GLU A 383 -20.13 -5.31 -8.76
C GLU A 383 -19.16 -4.96 -9.90
N TRP A 384 -18.85 -3.68 -10.14
CA TRP A 384 -17.90 -3.30 -11.19
C TRP A 384 -16.48 -3.70 -10.85
N VAL A 385 -16.10 -3.50 -9.58
CA VAL A 385 -14.77 -3.89 -9.09
C VAL A 385 -14.67 -5.42 -8.98
N ILE A 386 -15.71 -6.10 -8.50
CA ILE A 386 -15.83 -7.57 -8.51
C ILE A 386 -15.64 -8.14 -9.92
N ASP A 387 -16.27 -7.55 -10.93
CA ASP A 387 -16.13 -7.99 -12.32
C ASP A 387 -14.72 -7.72 -12.87
N ALA A 388 -14.07 -6.64 -12.44
CA ALA A 388 -12.66 -6.36 -12.78
C ALA A 388 -11.71 -7.37 -12.12
N ILE A 389 -11.93 -7.76 -10.85
CA ILE A 389 -11.18 -8.83 -10.17
C ILE A 389 -11.32 -10.17 -10.92
N LYS A 390 -12.54 -10.56 -11.28
CA LYS A 390 -12.80 -11.77 -12.09
C LYS A 390 -12.13 -11.69 -13.47
N TYR A 391 -12.10 -10.49 -14.08
CA TYR A 391 -11.42 -10.28 -15.35
C TYR A 391 -9.91 -10.49 -15.20
N ALA A 392 -9.30 -9.94 -14.15
CA ALA A 392 -7.90 -10.13 -13.80
C ALA A 392 -7.59 -11.62 -13.57
N ALA A 393 -8.44 -12.36 -12.85
CA ALA A 393 -8.31 -13.80 -12.65
C ALA A 393 -8.30 -14.57 -13.98
N LYS A 394 -9.23 -14.26 -14.87
CA LYS A 394 -9.32 -14.88 -16.20
C LYS A 394 -8.08 -14.61 -17.08
N LYS A 395 -7.41 -13.50 -16.84
CA LYS A 395 -6.18 -13.07 -17.54
C LYS A 395 -4.90 -13.48 -16.82
N ASP A 396 -5.01 -14.23 -15.75
CA ASP A 396 -3.89 -14.70 -14.95
C ASP A 396 -3.07 -13.55 -14.34
N VAL A 397 -3.76 -12.60 -13.69
CA VAL A 397 -3.17 -11.46 -12.99
C VAL A 397 -3.53 -11.52 -11.51
N LEU A 398 -2.54 -11.45 -10.63
CA LEU A 398 -2.70 -11.39 -9.18
C LEU A 398 -2.94 -9.96 -8.74
N ILE A 399 -3.94 -9.73 -7.89
CA ILE A 399 -4.17 -8.46 -7.19
C ILE A 399 -3.71 -8.63 -5.75
N VAL A 400 -2.89 -7.70 -5.26
CA VAL A 400 -2.42 -7.64 -3.88
C VAL A 400 -2.99 -6.38 -3.25
N ASN A 401 -3.80 -6.54 -2.20
CA ASN A 401 -4.59 -5.48 -1.60
C ASN A 401 -4.21 -5.23 -0.14
N ALA A 402 -4.28 -3.97 0.30
CA ALA A 402 -4.08 -3.59 1.69
C ALA A 402 -5.31 -3.88 2.54
N ALA A 403 -5.13 -4.41 3.77
CA ALA A 403 -6.24 -4.76 4.66
C ALA A 403 -6.94 -3.54 5.30
N GLY A 404 -6.26 -2.38 5.39
CA GLY A 404 -6.77 -1.18 6.08
C GLY A 404 -6.14 -0.96 7.46
N ASN A 405 -6.36 0.23 8.04
CA ASN A 405 -5.55 0.76 9.14
C ASN A 405 -6.36 1.20 10.37
N ASP A 406 -7.50 0.56 10.63
CA ASP A 406 -8.42 0.97 11.71
C ASP A 406 -8.52 -0.08 12.84
N ALA A 407 -7.60 -1.05 12.85
CA ALA A 407 -7.56 -2.16 13.82
C ALA A 407 -8.87 -2.96 13.86
N LEU A 408 -9.56 -3.09 12.73
CA LEU A 408 -10.86 -3.75 12.63
C LEU A 408 -10.72 -5.23 12.26
N ASP A 409 -11.69 -6.00 12.75
CA ASP A 409 -11.93 -7.38 12.34
C ASP A 409 -12.67 -7.38 10.99
N MET A 410 -11.99 -7.76 9.91
CA MET A 410 -12.55 -7.83 8.57
C MET A 410 -13.54 -8.98 8.39
N ASP A 411 -13.57 -9.94 9.31
CA ASP A 411 -14.58 -10.99 9.31
C ASP A 411 -15.95 -10.45 9.81
N ALA A 412 -15.92 -9.34 10.55
CA ALA A 412 -17.11 -8.63 11.04
C ALA A 412 -17.45 -7.37 10.24
N THR A 413 -16.47 -6.75 9.58
CA THR A 413 -16.62 -5.47 8.87
C THR A 413 -16.15 -5.61 7.43
N ARG A 414 -17.05 -5.42 6.46
CA ARG A 414 -16.69 -5.46 5.03
C ARG A 414 -15.98 -4.18 4.65
N ILE A 415 -14.85 -4.34 3.96
CA ILE A 415 -14.05 -3.26 3.37
C ILE A 415 -13.97 -3.50 1.87
N TYR A 416 -13.93 -2.46 1.07
CA TYR A 416 -13.83 -2.51 -0.39
C TYR A 416 -12.51 -1.92 -0.87
N PRO A 417 -11.87 -2.50 -1.92
CA PRO A 417 -12.30 -3.69 -2.64
C PRO A 417 -12.12 -4.97 -1.83
N ASN A 418 -12.90 -5.98 -2.18
CA ASN A 418 -12.74 -7.34 -1.66
C ASN A 418 -13.19 -8.37 -2.71
N ASP A 419 -12.82 -9.62 -2.51
CA ASP A 419 -13.15 -10.73 -3.39
C ASP A 419 -14.25 -11.65 -2.83
N GLN A 420 -15.17 -11.09 -2.04
CA GLN A 420 -16.21 -11.85 -1.40
C GLN A 420 -17.56 -11.67 -2.06
N THR A 421 -18.33 -12.76 -2.07
CA THR A 421 -19.74 -12.68 -2.45
C THR A 421 -20.52 -11.87 -1.42
N PRO A 422 -21.52 -11.07 -1.84
CA PRO A 422 -22.33 -10.27 -0.92
C PRO A 422 -23.06 -11.10 0.14
N ASP A 423 -23.45 -12.35 -0.21
CA ASP A 423 -24.39 -13.15 0.57
C ASP A 423 -23.74 -14.08 1.61
N ASN A 424 -22.54 -14.61 1.33
CA ASN A 424 -21.95 -15.69 2.14
C ASN A 424 -20.44 -15.57 2.41
N ASN A 425 -19.81 -14.45 2.03
CA ASN A 425 -18.39 -14.19 2.18
C ASN A 425 -17.47 -15.26 1.54
N GLU A 426 -17.93 -15.99 0.53
CA GLU A 426 -17.08 -16.90 -0.23
C GLU A 426 -16.21 -16.12 -1.22
N GLU A 427 -14.96 -16.50 -1.37
CA GLU A 427 -14.07 -15.94 -2.39
C GLU A 427 -14.63 -16.14 -3.79
N ILE A 428 -14.58 -15.10 -4.61
CA ILE A 428 -15.08 -15.10 -5.99
C ILE A 428 -14.02 -15.52 -7.01
N ALA A 429 -12.73 -15.46 -6.63
CA ALA A 429 -11.60 -15.79 -7.49
C ALA A 429 -10.31 -16.01 -6.70
N ASP A 430 -9.42 -16.88 -7.18
CA ASP A 430 -8.17 -17.28 -6.52
C ASP A 430 -7.00 -16.33 -6.85
N ASN A 431 -7.26 -15.07 -7.17
CA ASN A 431 -6.25 -14.11 -7.62
C ASN A 431 -6.24 -12.79 -6.83
N PHE A 432 -6.91 -12.73 -5.71
CA PHE A 432 -6.93 -11.57 -4.83
C PHE A 432 -6.31 -11.94 -3.49
N LEU A 433 -5.39 -11.12 -2.99
CA LEU A 433 -4.64 -11.41 -1.77
C LEU A 433 -4.61 -10.18 -0.87
N THR A 434 -5.22 -10.27 0.31
CA THR A 434 -5.31 -9.19 1.28
C THR A 434 -4.19 -9.28 2.32
N VAL A 435 -3.50 -8.15 2.56
CA VAL A 435 -2.27 -8.08 3.35
C VAL A 435 -2.45 -7.20 4.59
N GLY A 436 -2.27 -7.79 5.77
CA GLY A 436 -2.13 -7.09 7.03
C GLY A 436 -0.70 -6.60 7.28
N ALA A 437 -0.53 -5.63 8.18
CA ALA A 437 0.75 -5.02 8.50
C ALA A 437 1.41 -5.64 9.74
N SER A 438 2.68 -6.05 9.62
CA SER A 438 3.52 -6.43 10.77
C SER A 438 4.48 -5.30 11.17
N ASN A 439 4.98 -5.43 12.40
CA ASN A 439 5.93 -4.52 13.03
C ASN A 439 7.33 -5.16 13.08
N PHE A 440 8.38 -4.35 13.26
CA PHE A 440 9.76 -4.80 13.42
C PHE A 440 10.04 -5.41 14.81
N ASP A 441 9.14 -5.28 15.76
CA ASP A 441 9.23 -5.89 17.09
C ASP A 441 8.63 -7.29 17.09
N TYR A 442 9.48 -8.33 17.16
CA TYR A 442 9.04 -9.71 17.23
C TYR A 442 8.61 -10.08 18.66
N GLY A 443 7.32 -10.29 18.85
CA GLY A 443 6.72 -10.58 20.16
C GLY A 443 5.25 -10.17 20.19
N SER A 444 4.79 -9.65 21.33
CA SER A 444 3.40 -9.19 21.49
C SER A 444 3.02 -8.00 20.59
N ASP A 445 3.99 -7.23 20.14
CA ASP A 445 3.81 -6.09 19.24
C ASP A 445 4.07 -6.45 17.75
N LEU A 446 4.14 -7.74 17.39
CA LEU A 446 4.43 -8.18 16.03
C LEU A 446 3.41 -7.69 15.00
N VAL A 447 2.15 -7.57 15.36
CA VAL A 447 1.11 -6.97 14.52
C VAL A 447 1.11 -5.46 14.72
N ALA A 448 1.11 -4.70 13.63
CA ALA A 448 1.02 -3.25 13.71
C ALA A 448 -0.31 -2.83 14.36
N ARG A 449 -0.25 -1.87 15.30
CA ARG A 449 -1.40 -1.48 16.12
C ARG A 449 -2.61 -0.98 15.33
N PHE A 450 -2.35 -0.46 14.14
CA PHE A 450 -3.40 0.03 13.24
C PHE A 450 -3.94 -1.06 12.30
N SER A 451 -3.22 -2.19 12.11
CA SER A 451 -3.57 -3.15 11.08
C SER A 451 -4.94 -3.77 11.31
N ASN A 452 -5.76 -3.77 10.25
CA ASN A 452 -6.90 -4.65 10.18
C ASN A 452 -6.43 -6.11 10.14
N TYR A 453 -7.29 -7.02 10.59
CA TYR A 453 -7.04 -8.45 10.70
C TYR A 453 -8.32 -9.23 10.39
N GLY A 454 -8.21 -10.55 10.21
CA GLY A 454 -9.37 -11.42 9.97
C GLY A 454 -8.93 -12.82 9.60
N GLN A 455 -9.44 -13.82 10.30
CA GLN A 455 -9.10 -15.23 10.07
C GLN A 455 -9.56 -15.73 8.69
N THR A 456 -10.55 -15.06 8.10
CA THR A 456 -11.14 -15.42 6.79
C THR A 456 -10.78 -14.42 5.70
N ASN A 457 -10.58 -13.15 6.05
CA ASN A 457 -10.56 -12.04 5.07
C ASN A 457 -9.22 -11.29 5.00
N VAL A 458 -8.23 -11.72 5.77
CA VAL A 458 -6.83 -11.29 5.63
C VAL A 458 -5.99 -12.53 5.33
N ASP A 459 -5.26 -12.55 4.22
CA ASP A 459 -4.53 -13.73 3.78
C ASP A 459 -3.19 -13.92 4.49
N VAL A 460 -2.40 -12.85 4.55
CA VAL A 460 -1.03 -12.85 5.08
C VAL A 460 -0.70 -11.55 5.80
N PHE A 461 0.39 -11.54 6.57
CA PHE A 461 1.00 -10.33 7.12
C PHE A 461 2.36 -10.05 6.47
N ALA A 462 2.71 -8.75 6.33
CA ALA A 462 4.00 -8.31 5.83
C ALA A 462 4.43 -6.98 6.49
N PRO A 463 5.70 -6.58 6.40
CA PRO A 463 6.21 -5.34 6.98
C PRO A 463 5.41 -4.10 6.58
N GLY A 464 4.85 -3.38 7.57
CA GLY A 464 4.03 -2.19 7.32
C GLY A 464 4.28 -1.02 8.28
N THR A 465 5.17 -1.16 9.27
CA THR A 465 5.48 -0.10 10.23
C THR A 465 6.82 0.54 9.92
N LYS A 466 6.89 1.88 9.82
CA LYS A 466 8.12 2.63 9.52
C LYS A 466 8.88 2.03 8.32
N ILE A 467 8.24 2.01 7.18
CA ILE A 467 8.82 1.53 5.92
C ILE A 467 9.46 2.72 5.20
N TRP A 468 10.75 2.61 4.92
CA TRP A 468 11.53 3.58 4.16
C TRP A 468 11.32 3.37 2.68
N SER A 469 10.92 4.42 1.95
CA SER A 469 10.77 4.34 0.49
C SER A 469 10.83 5.72 -0.16
N THR A 470 10.79 5.72 -1.50
CA THR A 470 10.79 6.89 -2.37
C THR A 470 9.57 7.78 -2.14
N THR A 471 9.77 9.09 -2.18
CA THR A 471 8.70 10.09 -2.23
C THR A 471 9.02 11.10 -3.33
N PRO A 472 8.05 11.86 -3.85
CA PRO A 472 8.29 12.77 -4.99
C PRO A 472 9.49 13.71 -4.80
N ASN A 473 10.06 14.17 -5.92
CA ASN A 473 11.18 15.10 -5.97
C ASN A 473 12.51 14.52 -5.45
N ASP A 474 12.78 13.24 -5.73
CA ASP A 474 14.00 12.53 -5.33
C ASP A 474 14.19 12.44 -3.79
N GLU A 475 13.09 12.50 -3.04
CA GLU A 475 13.10 12.41 -1.59
C GLU A 475 12.76 10.98 -1.12
N TYR A 476 12.99 10.72 0.18
CA TYR A 476 12.73 9.42 0.81
C TYR A 476 12.18 9.64 2.21
N GLU A 477 11.14 8.90 2.58
CA GLU A 477 10.52 9.01 3.90
C GLU A 477 10.13 7.66 4.50
N PHE A 478 9.93 7.66 5.82
CA PHE A 478 9.28 6.57 6.53
C PHE A 478 7.77 6.76 6.51
N LEU A 479 7.05 5.88 5.85
CA LEU A 479 5.60 5.78 5.99
C LEU A 479 5.20 4.48 6.69
N GLN A 480 3.94 4.39 7.10
CA GLN A 480 3.38 3.18 7.73
C GLN A 480 1.95 2.96 7.29
N GLY A 481 1.55 1.71 7.24
CA GLY A 481 0.22 1.28 6.84
C GLY A 481 0.25 -0.11 6.23
N THR A 482 -0.90 -0.74 6.13
CA THR A 482 -1.11 -1.91 5.28
C THR A 482 -0.83 -1.57 3.81
N SER A 483 -0.91 -0.29 3.44
CA SER A 483 -0.47 0.28 2.16
C SER A 483 1.01 0.08 1.86
N MET A 484 1.87 -0.14 2.85
CA MET A 484 3.29 -0.45 2.70
C MET A 484 3.54 -1.96 2.75
N ALA A 485 2.67 -2.70 3.44
CA ALA A 485 2.73 -4.16 3.50
C ALA A 485 2.32 -4.82 2.16
N SER A 486 1.25 -4.32 1.53
CA SER A 486 0.77 -4.81 0.23
C SER A 486 1.84 -4.75 -0.87
N PRO A 487 2.50 -3.61 -1.16
CA PRO A 487 3.54 -3.54 -2.18
C PRO A 487 4.76 -4.41 -1.87
N ALA A 488 5.09 -4.62 -0.61
CA ALA A 488 6.15 -5.54 -0.23
C ALA A 488 5.83 -6.98 -0.69
N VAL A 489 4.57 -7.42 -0.52
CA VAL A 489 4.08 -8.72 -1.00
C VAL A 489 3.95 -8.74 -2.53
N ALA A 490 3.48 -7.65 -3.15
CA ALA A 490 3.42 -7.52 -4.61
C ALA A 490 4.81 -7.67 -5.25
N GLY A 491 5.85 -7.11 -4.61
CA GLY A 491 7.24 -7.32 -5.02
C GLY A 491 7.69 -8.78 -4.96
N VAL A 492 7.34 -9.50 -3.88
CA VAL A 492 7.64 -10.95 -3.77
C VAL A 492 6.89 -11.74 -4.85
N ALA A 493 5.61 -11.44 -5.08
CA ALA A 493 4.80 -12.05 -6.14
C ALA A 493 5.41 -11.82 -7.53
N ALA A 494 5.79 -10.58 -7.82
CA ALA A 494 6.43 -10.21 -9.08
C ALA A 494 7.77 -10.95 -9.29
N MET A 495 8.55 -11.11 -8.22
CA MET A 495 9.81 -11.86 -8.28
C MET A 495 9.59 -13.35 -8.54
N ILE A 496 8.56 -13.97 -7.93
CA ILE A 496 8.17 -15.35 -8.24
C ILE A 496 7.78 -15.47 -9.72
N ARG A 497 6.93 -14.57 -10.23
CA ARG A 497 6.53 -14.54 -11.64
C ARG A 497 7.69 -14.30 -12.60
N SER A 498 8.68 -13.51 -12.19
CA SER A 498 9.91 -13.26 -12.97
C SER A 498 10.76 -14.52 -13.12
N LEU A 499 10.96 -15.25 -12.02
CA LEU A 499 11.81 -16.44 -12.00
C LEU A 499 11.10 -17.71 -12.49
N TYR A 500 9.80 -17.81 -12.25
CA TYR A 500 8.95 -18.95 -12.57
C TYR A 500 7.71 -18.52 -13.37
N PRO A 501 7.87 -18.03 -14.60
CA PRO A 501 6.79 -17.37 -15.37
C PRO A 501 5.67 -18.30 -15.84
N LYS A 502 5.71 -19.57 -15.50
CA LYS A 502 4.64 -20.55 -15.79
C LYS A 502 3.67 -20.71 -14.63
N LEU A 503 4.03 -20.24 -13.45
CA LEU A 503 3.12 -20.26 -12.30
C LEU A 503 1.98 -19.28 -12.53
N SER A 504 0.76 -19.73 -12.32
CA SER A 504 -0.44 -18.91 -12.39
C SER A 504 -0.55 -17.95 -11.20
N ALA A 505 -1.43 -16.94 -11.31
CA ALA A 505 -1.75 -16.02 -10.21
C ALA A 505 -2.21 -16.78 -8.95
N ALA A 506 -3.10 -17.77 -9.12
CA ALA A 506 -3.58 -18.63 -8.04
C ALA A 506 -2.45 -19.43 -7.36
N GLU A 507 -1.53 -20.02 -8.16
CA GLU A 507 -0.37 -20.73 -7.60
C GLU A 507 0.57 -19.79 -6.87
N VAL A 508 0.74 -18.54 -7.32
CA VAL A 508 1.55 -17.53 -6.63
C VAL A 508 0.88 -17.12 -5.31
N LYS A 509 -0.45 -16.89 -5.27
CA LYS A 509 -1.21 -16.68 -4.02
C LYS A 509 -0.97 -17.83 -3.05
N ASP A 510 -1.13 -19.06 -3.50
CA ASP A 510 -0.94 -20.27 -2.69
C ASP A 510 0.49 -20.39 -2.14
N ILE A 511 1.52 -20.08 -2.93
CA ILE A 511 2.91 -20.04 -2.49
C ILE A 511 3.11 -18.99 -1.39
N LEU A 512 2.63 -17.76 -1.56
CA LEU A 512 2.78 -16.69 -0.58
C LEU A 512 2.15 -17.05 0.75
N MET A 513 0.97 -17.65 0.72
CA MET A 513 0.26 -18.08 1.93
C MET A 513 0.93 -19.25 2.63
N LYS A 514 1.43 -20.25 1.90
CA LYS A 514 1.97 -21.51 2.48
C LYS A 514 3.44 -21.42 2.87
N SER A 515 4.23 -20.62 2.19
CA SER A 515 5.67 -20.51 2.41
C SER A 515 6.07 -19.55 3.51
N GLY A 516 5.16 -18.71 3.96
CA GLY A 516 5.40 -17.71 5.00
C GLY A 516 5.83 -18.33 6.35
N LEU A 517 6.39 -17.49 7.22
CA LEU A 517 6.79 -17.89 8.57
C LEU A 517 5.59 -17.87 9.51
N ALA A 518 5.26 -19.04 10.07
CA ALA A 518 4.28 -19.13 11.16
C ALA A 518 4.93 -18.66 12.47
N SER A 519 4.23 -17.86 13.26
CA SER A 519 4.70 -17.40 14.56
C SER A 519 3.84 -18.02 15.69
N PRO A 520 4.46 -18.55 16.76
CA PRO A 520 3.75 -19.02 17.94
C PRO A 520 3.38 -17.88 18.90
N GLN A 521 3.68 -16.62 18.55
CA GLN A 521 3.47 -15.49 19.44
C GLN A 521 1.98 -15.23 19.68
N GLU A 522 1.66 -14.89 20.91
CA GLU A 522 0.43 -14.18 21.24
C GLU A 522 0.68 -12.68 21.07
N VAL A 523 -0.20 -12.00 20.34
CA VAL A 523 -0.01 -10.61 19.93
C VAL A 523 -1.17 -9.74 20.41
N MET A 524 -0.87 -8.49 20.67
CA MET A 524 -1.88 -7.46 20.97
C MET A 524 -2.55 -7.01 19.69
N VAL A 525 -3.88 -7.01 19.69
CA VAL A 525 -4.68 -6.52 18.56
C VAL A 525 -5.06 -5.06 18.80
N GLY A 526 -4.89 -4.20 17.79
CA GLY A 526 -5.18 -2.77 17.91
C GLY A 526 -4.34 -2.05 18.97
N GLY A 527 -3.22 -2.64 19.41
CA GLY A 527 -2.41 -2.13 20.52
C GLY A 527 -3.12 -2.23 21.89
N ASN A 528 -4.19 -3.02 21.97
CA ASN A 528 -4.96 -3.21 23.20
C ASN A 528 -4.37 -4.37 24.02
N SER A 529 -3.81 -4.07 25.18
CA SER A 529 -3.26 -5.07 26.09
C SER A 529 -4.30 -6.06 26.67
N ASP A 530 -5.58 -5.74 26.57
CA ASP A 530 -6.69 -6.59 27.02
C ASP A 530 -7.23 -7.49 25.88
N ASP A 531 -6.81 -7.27 24.62
CA ASP A 531 -7.13 -8.12 23.46
C ASP A 531 -5.86 -8.78 22.92
N ILE A 532 -5.52 -9.91 23.50
CA ILE A 532 -4.36 -10.73 23.13
C ILE A 532 -4.86 -11.99 22.44
N ARG A 533 -4.34 -12.27 21.23
CA ARG A 533 -4.73 -13.41 20.40
C ARG A 533 -3.51 -14.14 19.84
N PRO A 534 -3.61 -15.44 19.55
CA PRO A 534 -2.59 -16.13 18.77
C PRO A 534 -2.44 -15.46 17.39
N PHE A 535 -1.21 -15.17 16.99
CA PHE A 535 -0.94 -14.59 15.66
C PHE A 535 -1.55 -15.45 14.54
N ALA A 536 -1.57 -16.76 14.71
CA ALA A 536 -2.14 -17.70 13.75
C ALA A 536 -3.65 -17.52 13.49
N GLU A 537 -4.37 -16.79 14.34
CA GLU A 537 -5.82 -16.55 14.22
C GLU A 537 -6.16 -15.20 13.56
N LEU A 538 -5.16 -14.43 13.15
CA LEU A 538 -5.36 -13.08 12.62
C LEU A 538 -5.35 -13.00 11.08
N SER A 539 -5.06 -14.12 10.41
CA SER A 539 -5.15 -14.25 8.94
C SER A 539 -5.41 -15.69 8.54
N VAL A 540 -5.86 -15.89 7.28
CA VAL A 540 -6.13 -17.23 6.70
C VAL A 540 -4.90 -18.13 6.81
N SER A 541 -3.73 -17.63 6.49
CA SER A 541 -2.49 -18.41 6.55
C SER A 541 -1.86 -18.47 7.94
N GLY A 542 -2.17 -17.52 8.84
CA GLY A 542 -1.48 -17.36 10.10
C GLY A 542 0.03 -17.12 9.97
N ARG A 543 0.46 -16.44 8.88
CA ARG A 543 1.88 -16.35 8.49
C ARG A 543 2.30 -14.95 8.08
N MET A 544 3.58 -14.65 8.31
CA MET A 544 4.29 -13.52 7.71
C MET A 544 4.90 -13.98 6.38
N VAL A 545 4.78 -13.15 5.33
CA VAL A 545 5.38 -13.45 4.02
C VAL A 545 6.90 -13.57 4.14
N ASN A 546 7.47 -14.55 3.43
CA ASN A 546 8.91 -14.78 3.40
C ASN A 546 9.39 -15.11 1.98
N MET A 547 10.14 -14.22 1.36
CA MET A 547 10.58 -14.34 -0.03
C MET A 547 11.52 -15.54 -0.23
N TYR A 548 12.41 -15.79 0.73
CA TYR A 548 13.36 -16.91 0.63
C TYR A 548 12.64 -18.25 0.56
N ASN A 549 11.69 -18.48 1.45
CA ASN A 549 10.87 -19.70 1.46
C ASN A 549 9.97 -19.79 0.22
N ALA A 550 9.40 -18.65 -0.20
CA ALA A 550 8.53 -18.59 -1.36
C ALA A 550 9.26 -19.04 -2.65
N LEU A 551 10.48 -18.59 -2.86
CA LEU A 551 11.28 -19.00 -4.01
C LEU A 551 11.69 -20.48 -3.94
N ILE A 552 11.99 -21.01 -2.74
CA ILE A 552 12.26 -22.44 -2.56
C ILE A 552 11.01 -23.27 -2.89
N MET A 553 9.83 -22.83 -2.47
CA MET A 553 8.57 -23.52 -2.78
C MET A 553 8.27 -23.46 -4.27
N ALA A 554 8.34 -22.27 -4.89
CA ALA A 554 8.12 -22.06 -6.33
C ALA A 554 9.04 -22.94 -7.20
N SER A 555 10.28 -23.18 -6.78
CA SER A 555 11.21 -24.02 -7.52
C SER A 555 10.82 -25.49 -7.60
N LYS A 556 9.88 -25.94 -6.78
CA LYS A 556 9.45 -27.33 -6.68
C LYS A 556 8.12 -27.59 -7.40
N MET A 557 7.47 -26.53 -7.89
CA MET A 557 6.24 -26.59 -8.67
C MET A 557 6.51 -26.54 -10.16
#